data_55049540031a1e13f8d5b69d6206fff1
#
_entry.id   55049540031a1e13f8d5b69d6206fff1
#
_cell.length_a   1.000
_cell.length_b   1.000
_cell.length_c   1.000
_cell.angle_alpha   90.00
_cell.angle_beta   90.00
_cell.angle_gamma   90.00
#
_symmetry.space_group_name_H-M   'P 1'
#
loop_
_entity.id
_entity.type
_entity.pdbx_description
1 polymer ?
#
loop_
_entity_poly.entity_id
_entity_poly.type
_entity_poly.pdbx_seq_one_letter_code
_entity_poly.pdbx_strand_id
1 'polypeptide(L)'
;MQLYVLVDHNTFSAAQILTVVLKDAGFAKIVGQYSSNSPSFYGNALAVQMENSRIMYQVSSEKLERPDKTKLDEEFLQPDIWVPYVEDALQIALEDMRTPSA
;
A
#
# COMPACT_ATOMS: atom_id res chain seq x y z
N MET A 1 12.69 -12.59 13.24
CA MET A 1 12.08 -13.01 11.94
C MET A 1 12.07 -11.85 10.98
N GLN A 2 12.47 -12.08 9.74
CA GLN A 2 12.45 -11.06 8.69
C GLN A 2 11.18 -11.23 7.86
N LEU A 3 10.36 -10.20 7.78
CA LEU A 3 9.13 -10.21 7.01
C LEU A 3 9.28 -9.31 5.78
N TYR A 4 8.87 -9.82 4.64
CA TYR A 4 8.87 -9.08 3.37
C TYR A 4 7.46 -9.00 2.83
N VAL A 5 7.11 -7.84 2.27
CA VAL A 5 5.83 -7.64 1.59
C VAL A 5 6.12 -7.21 0.16
N LEU A 6 5.58 -7.96 -0.79
CA LEU A 6 5.75 -7.68 -2.21
C LEU A 6 4.58 -6.82 -2.68
N VAL A 7 4.89 -5.71 -3.34
CA VAL A 7 3.89 -4.75 -3.79
C VAL A 7 4.08 -4.39 -5.26
N ASP A 8 2.97 -4.12 -5.92
CA ASP A 8 2.96 -3.60 -7.27
C ASP A 8 1.75 -2.69 -7.48
N HIS A 9 1.51 -2.29 -8.74
CA HIS A 9 0.40 -1.40 -9.07
C HIS A 9 -0.99 -2.01 -8.83
N ASN A 10 -1.07 -3.31 -8.54
CA ASN A 10 -2.33 -3.98 -8.18
C ASN A 10 -2.58 -4.00 -6.66
N THR A 11 -1.60 -3.62 -5.85
CA THR A 11 -1.77 -3.53 -4.40
C THR A 11 -2.69 -2.35 -4.09
N PHE A 12 -3.88 -2.66 -3.55
CA PHE A 12 -4.94 -1.67 -3.41
C PHE A 12 -5.80 -1.93 -2.18
N SER A 13 -6.35 -0.88 -1.58
CA SER A 13 -7.32 -0.92 -0.49
C SER A 13 -6.80 -1.69 0.74
N ALA A 14 -7.44 -2.81 1.12
CA ALA A 14 -7.04 -3.59 2.31
C ALA A 14 -5.60 -4.06 2.24
N ALA A 15 -5.11 -4.44 1.06
CA ALA A 15 -3.71 -4.81 0.85
C ALA A 15 -2.79 -3.63 1.12
N GLN A 16 -3.20 -2.43 0.71
CA GLN A 16 -2.44 -1.21 0.97
C GLN A 16 -2.41 -0.90 2.46
N ILE A 17 -3.53 -1.02 3.17
CA ILE A 17 -3.60 -0.80 4.61
C ILE A 17 -2.63 -1.72 5.34
N LEU A 18 -2.66 -3.01 5.04
CA LEU A 18 -1.77 -3.99 5.65
C LEU A 18 -0.29 -3.61 5.40
N THR A 19 0.04 -3.29 4.15
CA THR A 19 1.40 -2.93 3.76
C THR A 19 1.90 -1.70 4.51
N VAL A 20 1.08 -0.65 4.55
CA VAL A 20 1.45 0.61 5.21
C VAL A 20 1.64 0.41 6.71
N VAL A 21 0.73 -0.33 7.36
CA VAL A 21 0.82 -0.59 8.80
C VAL A 21 2.10 -1.36 9.13
N LEU A 22 2.43 -2.39 8.35
CA LEU A 22 3.64 -3.18 8.59
C LEU A 22 4.91 -2.36 8.36
N LYS A 23 4.91 -1.53 7.33
CA LYS A 23 6.06 -0.66 7.04
C LYS A 23 6.25 0.39 8.13
N ASP A 24 5.20 1.13 8.47
CA ASP A 24 5.28 2.23 9.43
C ASP A 24 5.61 1.73 10.84
N ALA A 25 5.20 0.51 11.18
CA ALA A 25 5.56 -0.13 12.45
C ALA A 25 6.96 -0.73 12.44
N GLY A 26 7.64 -0.77 11.30
CA GLY A 26 8.99 -1.33 11.20
C GLY A 26 9.05 -2.85 11.21
N PHE A 27 7.93 -3.53 10.94
CA PHE A 27 7.88 -4.99 10.97
C PHE A 27 8.21 -5.66 9.65
N ALA A 28 8.16 -4.92 8.55
CA ALA A 28 8.34 -5.51 7.23
C ALA A 28 9.20 -4.65 6.32
N LYS A 29 9.93 -5.30 5.43
CA LYS A 29 10.62 -4.65 4.32
C LYS A 29 9.74 -4.76 3.08
N ILE A 30 9.49 -3.64 2.43
CA ILE A 30 8.60 -3.54 1.27
C ILE A 30 9.43 -3.63 0.00
N VAL A 31 9.10 -4.59 -0.87
CA VAL A 31 9.84 -4.87 -2.09
C VAL A 31 8.89 -4.77 -3.29
N GLY A 32 9.23 -3.97 -4.27
CA GLY A 32 8.42 -3.86 -5.48
C GLY A 32 8.33 -2.46 -6.02
N GLN A 33 7.12 -2.09 -6.40
CA GLN A 33 6.81 -0.83 -7.06
C GLN A 33 5.80 -0.02 -6.25
N TYR A 34 5.38 1.12 -6.79
CA TYR A 34 4.31 1.88 -6.15
C TYR A 34 2.99 1.11 -6.22
N SER A 35 2.27 1.12 -5.10
CA SER A 35 0.93 0.56 -5.02
C SER A 35 -0.10 1.48 -5.70
N SER A 36 -1.32 0.97 -5.88
CA SER A 36 -2.36 1.69 -6.64
C SER A 36 -2.89 2.94 -5.98
N ASN A 37 -2.93 2.97 -4.64
CA ASN A 37 -3.49 4.13 -3.95
C ASN A 37 -2.48 4.72 -2.98
N SER A 38 -2.76 5.93 -2.55
CA SER A 38 -1.94 6.64 -1.59
C SER A 38 -1.89 5.90 -0.25
N PRO A 39 -0.78 6.03 0.52
CA PRO A 39 -0.71 5.44 1.86
C PRO A 39 -1.75 5.96 2.84
N SER A 40 -2.20 7.19 2.65
CA SER A 40 -3.34 7.76 3.36
C SER A 40 -4.42 8.04 2.33
N PHE A 41 -5.63 7.59 2.57
CA PHE A 41 -6.69 7.70 1.56
C PHE A 41 -8.07 7.74 2.19
N TYR A 42 -9.06 8.10 1.38
CA TYR A 42 -10.46 8.05 1.77
C TYR A 42 -11.05 6.70 1.41
N GLY A 43 -11.72 6.07 2.37
CA GLY A 43 -12.31 4.76 2.19
C GLY A 43 -13.64 4.61 2.88
N ASN A 44 -14.07 3.35 3.07
CA ASN A 44 -15.34 3.00 3.69
C ASN A 44 -16.50 3.67 2.96
N ALA A 45 -16.65 3.36 1.67
CA ALA A 45 -17.62 4.02 0.81
C ALA A 45 -19.05 3.66 1.16
N LEU A 46 -19.92 4.65 1.17
CA LEU A 46 -21.37 4.49 1.30
C LEU A 46 -21.99 4.57 -0.07
N ALA A 47 -22.85 3.57 -0.41
CA ALA A 47 -23.61 3.57 -1.65
C ALA A 47 -24.85 4.44 -1.48
N VAL A 48 -25.07 5.37 -2.40
CA VAL A 48 -26.20 6.28 -2.38
C VAL A 48 -26.88 6.23 -3.73
N GLN A 49 -28.21 6.22 -3.74
CA GLN A 49 -29.00 6.26 -4.95
C GLN A 49 -29.66 7.63 -5.11
N MET A 50 -29.52 8.22 -6.29
CA MET A 50 -30.19 9.49 -6.61
C MET A 50 -31.68 9.26 -6.71
N GLU A 51 -32.46 10.20 -6.14
CA GLU A 51 -33.90 10.04 -5.96
C GLU A 51 -34.65 9.94 -7.28
N ASN A 52 -34.35 10.82 -8.24
CA ASN A 52 -35.10 10.90 -9.49
C ASN A 52 -34.54 10.00 -10.58
N SER A 53 -33.24 10.05 -10.83
CA SER A 53 -32.60 9.30 -11.91
C SER A 53 -32.32 7.85 -11.54
N ARG A 54 -32.28 7.55 -10.23
CA ARG A 54 -31.91 6.25 -9.67
C ARG A 54 -30.47 5.85 -9.95
N ILE A 55 -29.63 6.79 -10.36
CA ILE A 55 -28.21 6.54 -10.56
C ILE A 55 -27.57 6.27 -9.19
N MET A 56 -26.78 5.20 -9.12
CA MET A 56 -26.01 4.85 -7.92
C MET A 56 -24.67 5.55 -7.93
N TYR A 57 -24.25 6.03 -6.77
CA TYR A 57 -22.88 6.56 -6.58
C TYR A 57 -22.37 6.19 -5.20
N GLN A 58 -21.05 6.30 -5.01
CA GLN A 58 -20.41 6.01 -3.75
C GLN A 58 -19.70 7.25 -3.22
N VAL A 59 -19.77 7.42 -1.90
CA VAL A 59 -19.08 8.51 -1.20
C VAL A 59 -18.25 7.89 -0.10
N SER A 60 -16.97 8.21 -0.07
CA SER A 60 -16.09 7.78 1.02
C SER A 60 -16.49 8.48 2.31
N SER A 61 -16.63 7.71 3.39
CA SER A 61 -17.11 8.22 4.69
C SER A 61 -15.97 8.46 5.69
N GLU A 62 -14.78 7.94 5.43
CA GLU A 62 -13.65 8.01 6.36
C GLU A 62 -12.36 8.36 5.65
N LYS A 63 -11.53 9.14 6.33
CA LYS A 63 -10.14 9.35 5.92
C LYS A 63 -9.25 8.40 6.71
N LEU A 64 -8.51 7.56 6.00
CA LEU A 64 -7.57 6.62 6.60
C LEU A 64 -6.17 7.22 6.49
N GLU A 65 -5.58 7.56 7.62
CA GLU A 65 -4.23 8.11 7.66
C GLU A 65 -3.24 7.02 8.08
N ARG A 66 -2.06 7.04 7.45
CA ARG A 66 -1.00 6.08 7.79
C ARG A 66 -0.50 6.31 9.22
N PRO A 67 0.02 5.25 9.90
CA PRO A 67 0.54 5.38 11.27
C PRO A 67 1.68 6.38 11.42
N ASP A 68 2.59 6.45 10.45
CA ASP A 68 3.70 7.40 10.50
C ASP A 68 3.22 8.78 10.04
N LYS A 69 2.88 9.64 10.99
CA LYS A 69 2.33 10.98 10.73
C LYS A 69 3.36 11.96 10.15
N THR A 70 4.64 11.61 10.17
CA THR A 70 5.68 12.45 9.56
C THR A 70 5.71 12.32 8.03
N LYS A 71 4.98 11.33 7.48
CA LYS A 71 4.96 11.04 6.04
C LYS A 71 3.57 11.19 5.43
N LEU A 72 2.70 12.00 6.03
CA LEU A 72 1.34 12.19 5.54
C LEU A 72 1.28 12.85 4.16
N ASP A 73 2.31 13.58 3.77
CA ASP A 73 2.40 14.26 2.48
C ASP A 73 2.90 13.35 1.34
N GLU A 74 3.34 12.13 1.64
CA GLU A 74 3.77 11.20 0.60
C GLU A 74 2.58 10.70 -0.21
N GLU A 75 2.62 10.96 -1.50
CA GLU A 75 1.56 10.52 -2.42
C GLU A 75 1.63 9.02 -2.71
N PHE A 76 2.83 8.47 -2.72
CA PHE A 76 3.06 7.05 -2.99
C PHE A 76 3.79 6.39 -1.83
N LEU A 77 3.45 5.13 -1.54
CA LEU A 77 4.20 4.34 -0.58
C LEU A 77 5.56 3.97 -1.19
N GLN A 78 6.64 4.40 -0.53
CA GLN A 78 7.98 4.15 -1.02
C GLN A 78 8.43 2.72 -0.66
N PRO A 79 8.74 1.86 -1.65
CA PRO A 79 9.34 0.57 -1.34
C PRO A 79 10.71 0.74 -0.70
N ASP A 80 11.08 -0.19 0.17
CA ASP A 80 12.44 -0.23 0.71
C ASP A 80 13.43 -0.72 -0.36
N ILE A 81 12.98 -1.63 -1.21
CA ILE A 81 13.73 -2.07 -2.39
C ILE A 81 12.85 -1.87 -3.61
N TRP A 82 13.26 -0.99 -4.50
CA TRP A 82 12.56 -0.75 -5.76
C TRP A 82 12.91 -1.85 -6.76
N VAL A 83 11.89 -2.47 -7.34
CA VAL A 83 12.06 -3.51 -8.35
C VAL A 83 11.44 -3.03 -9.67
N PRO A 84 12.23 -2.91 -10.76
CA PRO A 84 11.67 -2.53 -12.04
C PRO A 84 10.60 -3.48 -12.54
N TYR A 85 9.68 -3.00 -13.36
CA TYR A 85 8.51 -3.73 -13.82
C TYR A 85 8.85 -5.07 -14.47
N VAL A 86 10.01 -5.18 -15.11
CA VAL A 86 10.43 -6.40 -15.82
C VAL A 86 11.12 -7.42 -14.92
N GLU A 87 11.39 -7.09 -13.67
CA GLU A 87 12.06 -7.99 -12.74
C GLU A 87 11.08 -8.63 -11.76
N ASP A 88 11.46 -9.77 -11.20
CA ASP A 88 10.64 -10.53 -10.26
C ASP A 88 10.94 -10.09 -8.83
N ALA A 89 9.95 -9.43 -8.21
CA ALA A 89 10.07 -8.94 -6.84
C ALA A 89 10.29 -10.08 -5.83
N LEU A 90 9.69 -11.25 -6.05
CA LEU A 90 9.89 -12.39 -5.17
C LEU A 90 11.34 -12.85 -5.20
N GLN A 91 11.95 -12.92 -6.39
CA GLN A 91 13.33 -13.32 -6.53
C GLN A 91 14.27 -12.32 -5.83
N ILE A 92 14.01 -11.04 -6.00
CA ILE A 92 14.81 -9.98 -5.36
C ILE A 92 14.68 -10.08 -3.83
N ALA A 93 13.48 -10.32 -3.30
CA ALA A 93 13.26 -10.48 -1.87
C ALA A 93 14.01 -11.70 -1.33
N LEU A 94 13.98 -12.83 -2.05
CA LEU A 94 14.69 -14.04 -1.65
C LEU A 94 16.21 -13.81 -1.62
N GLU A 95 16.73 -13.07 -2.58
CA GLU A 95 18.16 -12.73 -2.61
C GLU A 95 18.55 -11.84 -1.43
N ASP A 96 17.70 -10.86 -1.10
CA ASP A 96 17.93 -9.98 0.05
C ASP A 96 17.92 -10.77 1.37
N MET A 97 17.03 -11.74 1.51
CA MET A 97 16.97 -12.61 2.68
C MET A 97 18.25 -13.44 2.88
N ARG A 98 18.91 -13.82 1.79
CA ARG A 98 20.13 -14.61 1.82
C ARG A 98 21.37 -13.79 2.09
N THR A 99 21.27 -12.48 1.95
CA THR A 99 22.39 -11.56 2.16
C THR A 99 22.49 -11.24 3.64
N PRO A 100 23.64 -11.51 4.29
CA PRO A 100 23.80 -11.17 5.70
C PRO A 100 23.66 -9.68 5.93
N SER A 101 22.94 -9.33 7.00
CA SER A 101 22.85 -7.92 7.43
C SER A 101 24.20 -7.44 7.91
N ALA A 102 24.63 -6.32 7.42
CA ALA A 102 25.88 -5.69 7.86
C ALA A 102 25.69 -5.02 9.22
#